data_b73d05b96333a2436a2bc4f921ec6852
#
_entry.id   b73d05b96333a2436a2bc4f921ec6852
#
_cell.length_a   1.000
_cell.length_b   1.000
_cell.length_c   1.000
_cell.angle_alpha   90.00
_cell.angle_beta   90.00
_cell.angle_gamma   90.00
#
_symmetry.space_group_name_H-M   'P 1'
#
loop_
_entity.id
_entity.type
_entity.pdbx_description
1 polymer ?
#
loop_
_entity_poly.entity_id
_entity_poly.type
_entity_poly.pdbx_seq_one_letter_code
_entity_poly.pdbx_strand_id
1 'polypeptide(L)'
;MLNFELYNPVRIIFGPGEAENIGKYTKEYGTKAMLVTYDVHDFFNELLAKLDKSFKDAGVTVTEFFKVKPNPRLSDIEEAIDICRKEGIEVIVALGGGSVMDSAKAIGAGVKYDGDPWKMFVSRHDKAVAVPPTDTLPTIMIPTKSATSSETNNVAVATNDRTHEKAYIWAPVLYPKICVMDPCVTATLPKFPMAAGAVDAMSHVLEAYLNGDQNSPVQDRCHEGLLMAVMDLIRKIFKAPDDIQARASLQWASTLTWNGYLQAGLAAPTPCHQIGHVLSALYDIDHGVTLAVIMPAFFRYTAHLNDERAARFAELGYRIFRLDREGRKDIDVADECIDKFVAFVKEVGVP
;
A
#
# COMPACT_ATOMS: atom_id res chain seq x y z
N MET A 1 -8.27 18.44 15.68
CA MET A 1 -8.16 16.96 15.70
C MET A 1 -9.52 16.37 16.04
N LEU A 2 -10.01 15.44 15.26
CA LEU A 2 -11.28 14.74 15.50
C LEU A 2 -11.13 13.69 16.62
N ASN A 3 -12.24 13.25 17.21
CA ASN A 3 -12.22 12.10 18.11
C ASN A 3 -11.89 10.83 17.31
N PHE A 4 -11.09 9.94 17.90
CA PHE A 4 -10.70 8.71 17.25
C PHE A 4 -10.52 7.56 18.25
N GLU A 5 -10.64 6.36 17.75
CA GLU A 5 -10.16 5.13 18.34
C GLU A 5 -9.06 4.56 17.44
N LEU A 6 -7.92 4.21 18.02
CA LEU A 6 -6.79 3.65 17.28
C LEU A 6 -6.49 2.23 17.77
N TYR A 7 -6.61 1.29 16.85
CA TYR A 7 -6.25 -0.11 17.09
C TYR A 7 -5.65 -0.71 15.82
N ASN A 8 -4.40 -1.15 15.91
CA ASN A 8 -3.74 -1.89 14.83
C ASN A 8 -3.16 -3.18 15.42
N PRO A 9 -3.78 -4.34 15.14
CA PRO A 9 -3.43 -5.62 15.75
C PRO A 9 -2.28 -6.36 15.06
N VAL A 10 -1.68 -5.78 14.02
CA VAL A 10 -0.67 -6.47 13.20
C VAL A 10 0.63 -6.63 13.96
N ARG A 11 1.05 -7.89 14.14
CA ARG A 11 2.39 -8.20 14.67
C ARG A 11 3.42 -8.02 13.56
N ILE A 12 4.32 -7.07 13.72
CA ILE A 12 5.41 -6.79 12.78
C ILE A 12 6.67 -7.52 13.23
N ILE A 13 7.25 -8.32 12.34
CA ILE A 13 8.54 -8.97 12.50
C ILE A 13 9.46 -8.33 11.47
N PHE A 14 10.46 -7.60 11.96
CA PHE A 14 11.30 -6.77 11.12
C PHE A 14 12.76 -7.18 11.22
N GLY A 15 13.37 -7.49 10.10
CA GLY A 15 14.81 -7.75 10.03
C GLY A 15 15.25 -8.51 8.78
N PRO A 16 16.54 -8.38 8.40
CA PRO A 16 17.11 -9.15 7.31
C PRO A 16 17.05 -10.67 7.57
N GLY A 17 16.55 -11.43 6.59
CA GLY A 17 16.44 -12.89 6.66
C GLY A 17 15.18 -13.41 7.39
N GLU A 18 14.33 -12.54 7.93
CA GLU A 18 13.14 -12.98 8.68
C GLU A 18 12.11 -13.71 7.81
N ALA A 19 12.07 -13.44 6.51
CA ALA A 19 11.23 -14.19 5.58
C ALA A 19 11.54 -15.69 5.58
N GLU A 20 12.79 -16.09 5.83
CA GLU A 20 13.18 -17.49 5.87
C GLU A 20 12.60 -18.26 7.09
N ASN A 21 12.01 -17.56 8.06
CA ASN A 21 11.35 -18.12 9.23
C ASN A 21 9.83 -18.28 9.03
N ILE A 22 9.32 -18.09 7.81
CA ILE A 22 7.87 -18.01 7.53
C ILE A 22 7.08 -19.25 8.01
N GLY A 23 7.64 -20.45 7.90
CA GLY A 23 6.99 -21.67 8.33
C GLY A 23 6.63 -21.66 9.83
N LYS A 24 7.54 -21.13 10.67
CA LYS A 24 7.30 -20.95 12.10
C LYS A 24 6.09 -20.04 12.37
N TYR A 25 6.02 -18.92 11.66
CA TYR A 25 4.96 -17.94 11.84
C TYR A 25 3.61 -18.45 11.31
N THR A 26 3.66 -19.14 10.16
CA THR A 26 2.46 -19.74 9.56
C THR A 26 1.85 -20.80 10.45
N LYS A 27 2.69 -21.61 11.08
CA LYS A 27 2.27 -22.69 12.00
C LYS A 27 1.43 -22.20 13.18
N GLU A 28 1.60 -20.94 13.58
CA GLU A 28 0.79 -20.34 14.66
C GLU A 28 -0.70 -20.25 14.29
N TYR A 29 -1.03 -20.27 12.98
CA TYR A 29 -2.38 -20.06 12.46
C TYR A 29 -2.95 -21.26 11.70
N GLY A 30 -2.12 -22.22 11.32
CA GLY A 30 -2.57 -23.39 10.60
C GLY A 30 -1.44 -24.25 10.04
N THR A 31 -1.82 -25.40 9.50
CA THR A 31 -0.92 -26.38 8.88
C THR A 31 -1.13 -26.53 7.38
N LYS A 32 -2.19 -25.94 6.87
CA LYS A 32 -2.52 -25.88 5.44
C LYS A 32 -2.56 -24.42 5.01
N ALA A 33 -1.54 -24.02 4.28
CA ALA A 33 -1.37 -22.64 3.82
C ALA A 33 -1.58 -22.50 2.32
N MET A 34 -2.12 -21.37 1.87
CA MET A 34 -1.98 -20.94 0.47
C MET A 34 -0.88 -19.89 0.40
N LEU A 35 0.13 -20.10 -0.45
CA LEU A 35 1.14 -19.09 -0.78
C LEU A 35 0.71 -18.37 -2.05
N VAL A 36 0.47 -17.06 -1.92
CA VAL A 36 0.02 -16.19 -3.01
C VAL A 36 1.18 -15.32 -3.47
N THR A 37 1.48 -15.33 -4.77
CA THR A 37 2.46 -14.43 -5.39
C THR A 37 2.08 -14.09 -6.84
N TYR A 38 2.98 -13.37 -7.53
CA TYR A 38 2.79 -12.96 -8.93
C TYR A 38 2.83 -14.14 -9.91
N ASP A 39 2.21 -13.95 -11.08
CA ASP A 39 2.29 -14.89 -12.22
C ASP A 39 3.71 -14.92 -12.81
N VAL A 40 4.43 -13.82 -12.80
CA VAL A 40 5.86 -13.73 -13.11
C VAL A 40 6.63 -13.61 -11.82
N HIS A 41 7.38 -14.64 -11.42
CA HIS A 41 8.03 -14.75 -10.12
C HIS A 41 9.45 -15.32 -10.15
N ASP A 42 10.06 -15.47 -11.34
CA ASP A 42 11.41 -16.04 -11.47
C ASP A 42 12.49 -15.33 -10.63
N PHE A 43 12.31 -14.04 -10.39
CA PHE A 43 13.18 -13.25 -9.53
C PHE A 43 13.04 -13.60 -8.04
N PHE A 44 12.07 -14.43 -7.66
CA PHE A 44 11.89 -14.96 -6.31
C PHE A 44 12.30 -16.44 -6.15
N ASN A 45 12.80 -17.12 -7.18
CA ASN A 45 13.06 -18.56 -7.14
C ASN A 45 13.92 -19.00 -5.95
N GLU A 46 15.00 -18.27 -5.64
CA GLU A 46 15.85 -18.57 -4.49
C GLU A 46 15.10 -18.37 -3.16
N LEU A 47 14.33 -17.30 -3.05
CA LEU A 47 13.52 -17.02 -1.87
C LEU A 47 12.43 -18.08 -1.73
N LEU A 48 11.69 -18.40 -2.78
CA LEU A 48 10.63 -19.42 -2.77
C LEU A 48 11.18 -20.78 -2.31
N ALA A 49 12.37 -21.18 -2.75
CA ALA A 49 13.03 -22.40 -2.27
C ALA A 49 13.31 -22.38 -0.76
N LYS A 50 13.72 -21.23 -0.22
CA LYS A 50 13.93 -21.05 1.23
C LYS A 50 12.61 -21.07 2.00
N LEU A 51 11.55 -20.42 1.47
CA LEU A 51 10.22 -20.45 2.07
C LEU A 51 9.65 -21.88 2.08
N ASP A 52 9.77 -22.63 0.97
CA ASP A 52 9.32 -24.02 0.87
C ASP A 52 10.02 -24.90 1.93
N LYS A 53 11.35 -24.75 2.06
CA LYS A 53 12.09 -25.43 3.12
C LYS A 53 11.55 -25.07 4.52
N SER A 54 11.32 -23.78 4.78
CA SER A 54 10.81 -23.30 6.06
C SER A 54 9.43 -23.87 6.38
N PHE A 55 8.52 -23.92 5.40
CA PHE A 55 7.21 -24.54 5.56
C PHE A 55 7.31 -26.04 5.86
N LYS A 56 8.15 -26.77 5.12
CA LYS A 56 8.39 -28.22 5.35
C LYS A 56 8.95 -28.48 6.74
N ASP A 57 9.95 -27.73 7.16
CA ASP A 57 10.58 -27.85 8.49
C ASP A 57 9.55 -27.60 9.63
N ALA A 58 8.57 -26.72 9.41
CA ALA A 58 7.50 -26.43 10.34
C ALA A 58 6.32 -27.40 10.25
N GLY A 59 6.29 -28.31 9.28
CA GLY A 59 5.16 -29.22 9.03
C GLY A 59 3.91 -28.49 8.52
N VAL A 60 4.11 -27.49 7.67
CA VAL A 60 3.04 -26.76 6.97
C VAL A 60 2.98 -27.23 5.52
N THR A 61 1.81 -27.66 5.08
CA THR A 61 1.54 -28.00 3.66
C THR A 61 1.13 -26.74 2.93
N VAL A 62 1.71 -26.51 1.77
CA VAL A 62 1.49 -25.29 0.96
C VAL A 62 0.81 -25.63 -0.36
N THR A 63 -0.27 -24.92 -0.66
CA THR A 63 -0.87 -24.83 -1.98
C THR A 63 -0.43 -23.51 -2.62
N GLU A 64 0.19 -23.59 -3.78
CA GLU A 64 0.70 -22.42 -4.51
C GLU A 64 -0.41 -21.78 -5.35
N PHE A 65 -0.52 -20.45 -5.25
CA PHE A 65 -1.36 -19.62 -6.12
C PHE A 65 -0.52 -18.48 -6.71
N PHE A 66 0.14 -18.77 -7.82
CA PHE A 66 1.10 -17.88 -8.50
C PHE A 66 0.46 -17.29 -9.76
N LYS A 67 -0.57 -16.45 -9.57
CA LYS A 67 -1.39 -15.91 -10.67
C LYS A 67 -1.66 -14.40 -10.55
N VAL A 68 -1.24 -13.77 -9.45
CA VAL A 68 -1.58 -12.36 -9.23
C VAL A 68 -0.86 -11.47 -10.23
N LYS A 69 -1.63 -10.58 -10.86
CA LYS A 69 -1.14 -9.52 -11.75
C LYS A 69 -1.16 -8.17 -11.04
N PRO A 70 -0.40 -7.18 -11.52
CA PRO A 70 -0.64 -5.79 -11.12
C PRO A 70 -2.13 -5.45 -11.29
N ASN A 71 -2.69 -4.67 -10.35
CA ASN A 71 -4.14 -4.43 -10.28
C ASN A 71 -4.95 -5.74 -10.13
N PRO A 72 -5.05 -6.30 -8.91
CA PRO A 72 -5.59 -7.65 -8.65
C PRO A 72 -6.98 -7.79 -9.26
N ARG A 73 -7.24 -8.94 -9.87
CA ARG A 73 -8.49 -9.20 -10.59
C ARG A 73 -9.44 -10.03 -9.75
N LEU A 74 -10.73 -9.69 -9.82
CA LEU A 74 -11.78 -10.41 -9.11
C LEU A 74 -11.85 -11.88 -9.53
N SER A 75 -11.69 -12.17 -10.84
CA SER A 75 -11.69 -13.54 -11.34
C SER A 75 -10.60 -14.43 -10.73
N ASP A 76 -9.39 -13.89 -10.54
CA ASP A 76 -8.30 -14.62 -9.90
C ASP A 76 -8.57 -14.84 -8.39
N ILE A 77 -9.19 -13.85 -7.73
CA ILE A 77 -9.60 -13.93 -6.33
C ILE A 77 -10.68 -15.02 -6.16
N GLU A 78 -11.70 -15.06 -7.03
CA GLU A 78 -12.76 -16.08 -7.01
C GLU A 78 -12.19 -17.49 -7.20
N GLU A 79 -11.28 -17.69 -8.15
CA GLU A 79 -10.61 -18.98 -8.36
C GLU A 79 -9.85 -19.42 -7.08
N ALA A 80 -9.11 -18.51 -6.46
CA ALA A 80 -8.36 -18.81 -5.24
C ALA A 80 -9.29 -19.13 -4.05
N ILE A 81 -10.43 -18.46 -3.92
CA ILE A 81 -11.45 -18.75 -2.91
C ILE A 81 -11.94 -20.20 -3.06
N ASP A 82 -12.24 -20.63 -4.28
CA ASP A 82 -12.72 -21.99 -4.54
C ASP A 82 -11.66 -23.03 -4.21
N ILE A 83 -10.39 -22.78 -4.55
CA ILE A 83 -9.26 -23.65 -4.17
C ILE A 83 -9.15 -23.71 -2.65
N CYS A 84 -9.19 -22.59 -1.95
CA CYS A 84 -9.10 -22.54 -0.49
C CYS A 84 -10.20 -23.38 0.18
N ARG A 85 -11.43 -23.25 -0.30
CA ARG A 85 -12.59 -24.01 0.23
C ARG A 85 -12.43 -25.50 -0.04
N LYS A 86 -12.02 -25.90 -1.25
CA LYS A 86 -11.85 -27.30 -1.66
C LYS A 86 -10.74 -28.00 -0.88
N GLU A 87 -9.61 -27.31 -0.66
CA GLU A 87 -8.44 -27.92 -0.02
C GLU A 87 -8.42 -27.73 1.49
N GLY A 88 -9.33 -26.92 2.03
CA GLY A 88 -9.44 -26.65 3.46
C GLY A 88 -8.26 -25.81 3.96
N ILE A 89 -7.90 -24.76 3.22
CA ILE A 89 -6.84 -23.84 3.61
C ILE A 89 -7.20 -23.12 4.91
N GLU A 90 -6.23 -23.01 5.81
CA GLU A 90 -6.38 -22.42 7.14
C GLU A 90 -5.74 -21.03 7.26
N VAL A 91 -4.73 -20.75 6.44
CA VAL A 91 -3.97 -19.49 6.49
C VAL A 91 -3.47 -19.10 5.08
N ILE A 92 -3.41 -17.81 4.81
CA ILE A 92 -2.91 -17.29 3.53
C ILE A 92 -1.60 -16.53 3.79
N VAL A 93 -0.57 -16.86 3.03
CA VAL A 93 0.73 -16.17 3.04
C VAL A 93 0.90 -15.42 1.72
N ALA A 94 1.11 -14.11 1.78
CA ALA A 94 1.29 -13.23 0.64
C ALA A 94 2.77 -12.85 0.49
N LEU A 95 3.41 -13.24 -0.62
CA LEU A 95 4.75 -12.78 -0.99
C LEU A 95 4.63 -11.82 -2.16
N GLY A 96 4.68 -10.50 -1.91
CA GLY A 96 4.53 -9.54 -2.99
C GLY A 96 4.30 -8.10 -2.52
N GLY A 97 3.98 -7.22 -3.46
CA GLY A 97 3.55 -5.85 -3.17
C GLY A 97 2.05 -5.76 -2.90
N GLY A 98 1.51 -4.54 -2.94
CA GLY A 98 0.10 -4.24 -2.63
C GLY A 98 -0.89 -5.16 -3.34
N SER A 99 -0.72 -5.42 -4.64
CA SER A 99 -1.63 -6.29 -5.41
C SER A 99 -1.72 -7.71 -4.84
N VAL A 100 -0.60 -8.30 -4.43
CA VAL A 100 -0.59 -9.65 -3.85
C VAL A 100 -1.20 -9.65 -2.45
N MET A 101 -0.86 -8.65 -1.64
CA MET A 101 -1.38 -8.51 -0.27
C MET A 101 -2.88 -8.23 -0.26
N ASP A 102 -3.37 -7.39 -1.16
CA ASP A 102 -4.80 -7.10 -1.32
C ASP A 102 -5.57 -8.33 -1.80
N SER A 103 -5.00 -9.09 -2.78
CA SER A 103 -5.58 -10.38 -3.19
C SER A 103 -5.70 -11.34 -2.00
N ALA A 104 -4.64 -11.49 -1.20
CA ALA A 104 -4.64 -12.39 -0.06
C ALA A 104 -5.71 -12.03 0.97
N LYS A 105 -5.90 -10.74 1.27
CA LYS A 105 -6.97 -10.26 2.15
C LYS A 105 -8.35 -10.56 1.58
N ALA A 106 -8.56 -10.24 0.29
CA ALA A 106 -9.83 -10.46 -0.38
C ALA A 106 -10.17 -11.96 -0.49
N ILE A 107 -9.17 -12.82 -0.77
CA ILE A 107 -9.32 -14.28 -0.75
C ILE A 107 -9.71 -14.74 0.64
N GLY A 108 -8.95 -14.34 1.67
CA GLY A 108 -9.22 -14.75 3.06
C GLY A 108 -10.64 -14.41 3.51
N ALA A 109 -11.09 -13.18 3.23
CA ALA A 109 -12.45 -12.75 3.51
C ALA A 109 -13.48 -13.53 2.66
N GLY A 110 -13.21 -13.67 1.36
CA GLY A 110 -14.10 -14.37 0.44
C GLY A 110 -14.33 -15.83 0.78
N VAL A 111 -13.35 -16.52 1.36
CA VAL A 111 -13.52 -17.91 1.84
C VAL A 111 -14.62 -18.01 2.91
N LYS A 112 -14.74 -16.99 3.75
CA LYS A 112 -15.71 -16.91 4.86
C LYS A 112 -17.00 -16.20 4.49
N TYR A 113 -17.06 -15.58 3.31
CA TYR A 113 -18.18 -14.80 2.85
C TYR A 113 -19.18 -15.67 2.07
N ASP A 114 -20.47 -15.56 2.43
CA ASP A 114 -21.53 -16.25 1.71
C ASP A 114 -22.05 -15.38 0.55
N GLY A 115 -21.93 -15.88 -0.67
CA GLY A 115 -22.43 -15.24 -1.87
C GLY A 115 -21.33 -14.65 -2.76
N ASP A 116 -21.69 -13.63 -3.55
CA ASP A 116 -20.80 -13.00 -4.51
C ASP A 116 -19.71 -12.16 -3.79
N PRO A 117 -18.40 -12.50 -3.93
CA PRO A 117 -17.33 -11.77 -3.28
C PRO A 117 -17.26 -10.28 -3.64
N TRP A 118 -17.76 -9.88 -4.83
CA TRP A 118 -17.77 -8.47 -5.22
C TRP A 118 -18.63 -7.61 -4.31
N LYS A 119 -19.63 -8.17 -3.66
CA LYS A 119 -20.47 -7.44 -2.70
C LYS A 119 -19.76 -6.98 -1.44
N MET A 120 -18.56 -7.49 -1.16
CA MET A 120 -17.71 -6.95 -0.09
C MET A 120 -17.11 -5.60 -0.45
N PHE A 121 -17.00 -5.28 -1.75
CA PHE A 121 -16.34 -4.08 -2.25
C PHE A 121 -17.28 -2.88 -2.32
N VAL A 122 -16.73 -1.69 -2.03
CA VAL A 122 -17.45 -0.41 -2.19
C VAL A 122 -17.47 -0.04 -3.67
N SER A 123 -18.42 -0.63 -4.39
CA SER A 123 -18.63 -0.41 -5.83
C SER A 123 -19.42 0.88 -6.08
N ARG A 124 -19.08 1.57 -7.16
CA ARG A 124 -19.79 2.78 -7.61
C ARG A 124 -20.80 2.49 -8.71
N HIS A 125 -20.60 1.42 -9.48
CA HIS A 125 -21.50 0.99 -10.55
C HIS A 125 -22.71 0.24 -10.02
N ASP A 126 -22.50 -0.57 -8.97
CA ASP A 126 -23.61 -1.21 -8.27
C ASP A 126 -24.07 -0.28 -7.15
N LYS A 127 -25.31 0.18 -7.23
CA LYS A 127 -25.93 0.99 -6.18
C LYS A 127 -26.26 0.18 -4.93
N ALA A 128 -26.00 -1.12 -4.92
CA ALA A 128 -26.12 -1.95 -3.74
C ALA A 128 -25.12 -1.47 -2.66
N VAL A 129 -25.57 -1.46 -1.43
CA VAL A 129 -24.69 -1.16 -0.29
C VAL A 129 -23.70 -2.31 -0.14
N ALA A 130 -22.39 -1.98 -0.09
CA ALA A 130 -21.38 -2.98 0.22
C ALA A 130 -21.67 -3.65 1.56
N VAL A 131 -21.47 -4.96 1.63
CA VAL A 131 -21.60 -5.74 2.86
C VAL A 131 -20.19 -6.15 3.31
N PRO A 132 -19.57 -5.39 4.22
CA PRO A 132 -18.22 -5.70 4.68
C PRO A 132 -18.14 -7.10 5.28
N PRO A 133 -17.03 -7.83 5.07
CA PRO A 133 -16.83 -9.13 5.70
C PRO A 133 -16.70 -8.99 7.22
N THR A 134 -17.26 -9.96 7.94
CA THR A 134 -17.17 -10.04 9.41
C THR A 134 -16.22 -11.14 9.90
N ASP A 135 -15.72 -11.97 8.98
CA ASP A 135 -14.74 -13.03 9.25
C ASP A 135 -13.78 -13.17 8.07
N THR A 136 -12.62 -13.76 8.32
CA THR A 136 -11.57 -14.00 7.33
C THR A 136 -10.65 -15.15 7.74
N LEU A 137 -10.00 -15.78 6.77
CA LEU A 137 -8.81 -16.58 7.09
C LEU A 137 -7.68 -15.65 7.58
N PRO A 138 -6.85 -16.07 8.53
CA PRO A 138 -5.66 -15.33 8.92
C PRO A 138 -4.73 -15.13 7.72
N THR A 139 -4.19 -13.91 7.59
CA THR A 139 -3.24 -13.57 6.55
C THR A 139 -1.89 -13.18 7.14
N ILE A 140 -0.81 -13.57 6.46
CA ILE A 140 0.58 -13.21 6.78
C ILE A 140 1.19 -12.55 5.55
N MET A 141 1.80 -11.38 5.74
CA MET A 141 2.33 -10.58 4.64
C MET A 141 3.86 -10.59 4.63
N ILE A 142 4.44 -10.79 3.45
CA ILE A 142 5.87 -10.60 3.16
C ILE A 142 5.96 -9.53 2.07
N PRO A 143 6.01 -8.23 2.45
CA PRO A 143 6.02 -7.14 1.48
C PRO A 143 7.34 -7.07 0.72
N THR A 144 7.28 -7.09 -0.62
CA THR A 144 8.45 -7.02 -1.51
C THR A 144 8.63 -5.65 -2.17
N LYS A 145 7.70 -4.73 -1.96
CA LYS A 145 7.69 -3.36 -2.47
C LYS A 145 7.23 -2.40 -1.37
N SER A 146 7.98 -1.36 -1.13
CA SER A 146 7.63 -0.26 -0.21
C SER A 146 6.66 0.69 -0.92
N ALA A 147 5.37 0.70 -0.56
CA ALA A 147 4.33 1.48 -1.24
C ALA A 147 3.06 1.65 -0.38
N THR A 148 2.14 0.69 -0.47
CA THR A 148 0.72 0.78 -0.13
C THR A 148 0.37 0.69 1.36
N SER A 149 1.31 0.33 2.21
CA SER A 149 1.05 -0.07 3.62
C SER A 149 0.03 -1.22 3.79
N SER A 150 -0.29 -1.97 2.71
CA SER A 150 -1.29 -3.04 2.77
C SER A 150 -0.89 -4.15 3.74
N GLU A 151 0.39 -4.29 4.03
CA GLU A 151 0.92 -5.24 5.01
C GLU A 151 0.46 -4.96 6.45
N THR A 152 -0.02 -3.75 6.74
CA THR A 152 -0.41 -3.35 8.10
C THR A 152 -1.72 -2.58 8.18
N ASN A 153 -2.52 -2.54 7.11
CA ASN A 153 -3.84 -1.91 7.13
C ASN A 153 -4.97 -2.92 6.88
N ASN A 154 -6.20 -2.46 7.03
CA ASN A 154 -7.43 -3.23 6.89
C ASN A 154 -8.19 -2.96 5.59
N VAL A 155 -7.46 -2.60 4.53
CA VAL A 155 -8.01 -2.32 3.21
C VAL A 155 -7.51 -3.36 2.21
N ALA A 156 -8.36 -3.75 1.28
CA ALA A 156 -7.97 -4.52 0.09
C ALA A 156 -8.63 -3.92 -1.14
N VAL A 157 -7.87 -3.75 -2.21
CA VAL A 157 -8.35 -3.18 -3.47
C VAL A 157 -8.30 -4.25 -4.55
N ALA A 158 -9.36 -4.36 -5.36
CA ALA A 158 -9.38 -5.24 -6.53
C ALA A 158 -10.10 -4.59 -7.70
N THR A 159 -9.83 -5.11 -8.89
CA THR A 159 -10.51 -4.72 -10.12
C THR A 159 -11.48 -5.81 -10.53
N ASN A 160 -12.74 -5.44 -10.70
CA ASN A 160 -13.70 -6.31 -11.35
C ASN A 160 -13.44 -6.26 -12.86
N ASP A 161 -12.85 -7.31 -13.37
CA ASP A 161 -12.47 -7.44 -14.77
C ASP A 161 -13.66 -7.57 -15.72
N ARG A 162 -14.87 -7.85 -15.19
CA ARG A 162 -16.14 -7.90 -15.95
C ARG A 162 -16.75 -6.49 -16.15
N THR A 163 -16.57 -5.60 -15.17
CA THR A 163 -17.15 -4.24 -15.20
C THR A 163 -16.12 -3.14 -15.38
N HIS A 164 -14.82 -3.49 -15.40
CA HIS A 164 -13.71 -2.54 -15.43
C HIS A 164 -13.76 -1.50 -14.29
N GLU A 165 -14.17 -1.95 -13.11
CA GLU A 165 -14.25 -1.12 -11.93
C GLU A 165 -13.21 -1.56 -10.90
N LYS A 166 -12.42 -0.59 -10.38
CA LYS A 166 -11.50 -0.81 -9.26
C LYS A 166 -12.15 -0.25 -7.99
N ALA A 167 -12.32 -1.12 -6.99
CA ALA A 167 -12.99 -0.80 -5.74
C ALA A 167 -12.24 -1.39 -4.55
N TYR A 168 -12.62 -1.00 -3.35
CA TYR A 168 -11.95 -1.44 -2.13
C TYR A 168 -12.92 -2.10 -1.13
N ILE A 169 -12.37 -3.00 -0.33
CA ILE A 169 -12.99 -3.47 0.91
C ILE A 169 -12.30 -2.74 2.07
N TRP A 170 -13.09 -2.29 3.04
CA TRP A 170 -12.59 -1.75 4.29
C TRP A 170 -13.32 -2.43 5.45
N ALA A 171 -12.60 -3.27 6.19
CA ALA A 171 -13.19 -4.00 7.32
C ALA A 171 -12.11 -4.34 8.37
N PRO A 172 -12.41 -4.25 9.67
CA PRO A 172 -11.44 -4.56 10.74
C PRO A 172 -10.87 -5.98 10.67
N VAL A 173 -11.63 -6.94 10.12
CA VAL A 173 -11.18 -8.33 9.99
C VAL A 173 -10.05 -8.51 8.98
N LEU A 174 -9.82 -7.56 8.08
CA LEU A 174 -8.78 -7.61 7.05
C LEU A 174 -7.38 -7.26 7.55
N TYR A 175 -7.23 -6.80 8.80
CA TYR A 175 -5.88 -6.63 9.34
C TYR A 175 -5.11 -7.95 9.28
N PRO A 176 -3.92 -7.98 8.66
CA PRO A 176 -3.07 -9.16 8.71
C PRO A 176 -2.73 -9.55 10.15
N LYS A 177 -2.50 -10.83 10.37
CA LYS A 177 -2.04 -11.31 11.70
C LYS A 177 -0.56 -10.99 11.90
N ILE A 178 0.23 -11.20 10.86
CA ILE A 178 1.67 -10.96 10.88
C ILE A 178 2.08 -10.24 9.59
N CYS A 179 2.99 -9.27 9.74
CA CYS A 179 3.80 -8.72 8.66
C CYS A 179 5.26 -9.12 8.90
N VAL A 180 5.85 -9.91 8.00
CA VAL A 180 7.27 -10.25 8.00
C VAL A 180 7.98 -9.26 7.08
N MET A 181 8.56 -8.24 7.67
CA MET A 181 9.20 -7.13 6.97
C MET A 181 10.70 -7.38 6.84
N ASP A 182 11.06 -8.06 5.77
CA ASP A 182 12.45 -8.39 5.44
C ASP A 182 12.98 -7.48 4.32
N PRO A 183 13.92 -6.58 4.59
CA PRO A 183 14.43 -5.68 3.55
C PRO A 183 15.21 -6.39 2.44
N CYS A 184 15.74 -7.60 2.68
CA CYS A 184 16.45 -8.36 1.67
C CYS A 184 15.55 -8.78 0.50
N VAL A 185 14.24 -9.03 0.76
CA VAL A 185 13.31 -9.42 -0.29
C VAL A 185 12.98 -8.27 -1.26
N THR A 186 13.33 -7.03 -0.90
CA THR A 186 13.17 -5.86 -1.77
C THR A 186 14.38 -5.63 -2.68
N ALA A 187 15.47 -6.37 -2.50
CA ALA A 187 16.75 -6.13 -3.19
C ALA A 187 16.65 -6.33 -4.71
N THR A 188 15.82 -7.26 -5.14
CA THR A 188 15.59 -7.57 -6.57
C THR A 188 14.64 -6.60 -7.26
N LEU A 189 13.97 -5.70 -6.53
CA LEU A 189 12.98 -4.79 -7.09
C LEU A 189 13.65 -3.77 -8.04
N PRO A 190 13.24 -3.69 -9.33
CA PRO A 190 13.79 -2.71 -10.27
C PRO A 190 13.53 -1.27 -9.84
N LYS A 191 14.34 -0.33 -10.37
CA LYS A 191 14.26 1.10 -10.03
C LYS A 191 12.89 1.71 -10.27
N PHE A 192 12.27 1.42 -11.43
CA PHE A 192 10.97 2.01 -11.77
C PHE A 192 9.84 1.59 -10.82
N PRO A 193 9.58 0.30 -10.56
CA PRO A 193 8.58 -0.10 -9.57
C PRO A 193 8.89 0.43 -8.16
N MET A 194 10.17 0.57 -7.80
CA MET A 194 10.56 1.16 -6.51
C MET A 194 10.21 2.64 -6.45
N ALA A 195 10.51 3.42 -7.50
CA ALA A 195 10.15 4.82 -7.60
C ALA A 195 8.63 5.02 -7.55
N ALA A 196 7.88 4.24 -8.35
CA ALA A 196 6.42 4.28 -8.33
C ALA A 196 5.85 3.97 -6.94
N GLY A 197 6.45 2.99 -6.21
CA GLY A 197 6.09 2.71 -4.82
C GLY A 197 6.38 3.85 -3.86
N ALA A 198 7.52 4.52 -4.00
CA ALA A 198 7.86 5.69 -3.19
C ALA A 198 6.88 6.86 -3.44
N VAL A 199 6.50 7.09 -4.70
CA VAL A 199 5.48 8.10 -5.06
C VAL A 199 4.12 7.75 -4.47
N ASP A 200 3.73 6.48 -4.50
CA ASP A 200 2.51 5.98 -3.86
C ASP A 200 2.53 6.23 -2.34
N ALA A 201 3.60 5.85 -1.65
CA ALA A 201 3.76 6.13 -0.22
C ALA A 201 3.70 7.65 0.09
N MET A 202 4.34 8.49 -0.75
CA MET A 202 4.26 9.95 -0.61
C MET A 202 2.85 10.48 -0.83
N SER A 203 2.08 9.89 -1.75
CA SER A 203 0.72 10.32 -2.04
C SER A 203 -0.22 10.15 -0.86
N HIS A 204 -0.10 9.04 -0.11
CA HIS A 204 -0.85 8.81 1.12
C HIS A 204 -0.64 9.94 2.12
N VAL A 205 0.62 10.32 2.30
CA VAL A 205 1.00 11.40 3.22
C VAL A 205 0.52 12.75 2.71
N LEU A 206 0.72 13.05 1.42
CA LEU A 206 0.33 14.32 0.81
C LEU A 206 -1.18 14.53 0.85
N GLU A 207 -1.97 13.50 0.54
CA GLU A 207 -3.42 13.62 0.62
C GLU A 207 -3.91 13.79 2.06
N ALA A 208 -3.36 13.04 3.02
CA ALA A 208 -3.69 13.22 4.43
C ALA A 208 -3.31 14.62 4.95
N TYR A 209 -2.12 15.12 4.57
CA TYR A 209 -1.65 16.45 4.97
C TYR A 209 -2.47 17.57 4.32
N LEU A 210 -2.68 17.51 3.00
CA LEU A 210 -3.29 18.61 2.24
C LEU A 210 -4.82 18.62 2.30
N ASN A 211 -5.46 17.46 2.41
CA ASN A 211 -6.92 17.33 2.42
C ASN A 211 -7.48 17.08 3.83
N GLY A 212 -6.62 16.78 4.80
CA GLY A 212 -6.99 16.48 6.18
C GLY A 212 -7.36 17.71 7.01
N ASP A 213 -7.69 17.48 8.29
CA ASP A 213 -7.94 18.52 9.27
C ASP A 213 -6.64 19.27 9.60
N GLN A 214 -6.68 20.59 9.48
CA GLN A 214 -5.51 21.47 9.70
C GLN A 214 -5.15 21.67 11.18
N ASN A 215 -5.98 21.20 12.11
CA ASN A 215 -5.75 21.30 13.55
C ASN A 215 -5.04 20.06 14.13
N SER A 216 -4.11 19.49 13.41
CA SER A 216 -3.43 18.24 13.78
C SER A 216 -1.90 18.37 13.70
N PRO A 217 -1.27 19.25 14.52
CA PRO A 217 0.15 19.58 14.37
C PRO A 217 1.09 18.39 14.59
N VAL A 218 0.69 17.39 15.37
CA VAL A 218 1.50 16.17 15.57
C VAL A 218 1.55 15.35 14.27
N GLN A 219 0.39 15.06 13.66
CA GLN A 219 0.32 14.36 12.40
C GLN A 219 1.05 15.11 11.29
N ASP A 220 0.90 16.44 11.25
CA ASP A 220 1.59 17.28 10.27
C ASP A 220 3.12 17.10 10.34
N ARG A 221 3.71 17.18 11.53
CA ARG A 221 5.17 16.99 11.70
C ARG A 221 5.63 15.57 11.34
N CYS A 222 4.82 14.57 11.68
CA CYS A 222 5.09 13.19 11.27
C CYS A 222 5.01 13.02 9.75
N HIS A 223 4.00 13.56 9.12
CA HIS A 223 3.83 13.55 7.65
C HIS A 223 5.01 14.21 6.93
N GLU A 224 5.42 15.40 7.38
CA GLU A 224 6.59 16.11 6.85
C GLU A 224 7.87 15.29 7.00
N GLY A 225 8.08 14.69 8.16
CA GLY A 225 9.23 13.83 8.43
C GLY A 225 9.26 12.61 7.52
N LEU A 226 8.11 11.96 7.29
CA LEU A 226 8.02 10.81 6.37
C LEU A 226 8.27 11.20 4.92
N LEU A 227 7.71 12.33 4.44
CA LEU A 227 7.97 12.82 3.09
C LEU A 227 9.45 13.05 2.85
N MET A 228 10.13 13.75 3.77
CA MET A 228 11.58 13.99 3.67
C MET A 228 12.34 12.65 3.69
N ALA A 229 11.99 11.74 4.60
CA ALA A 229 12.65 10.44 4.70
C ALA A 229 12.51 9.62 3.41
N VAL A 230 11.30 9.51 2.84
CA VAL A 230 11.07 8.78 1.59
C VAL A 230 11.86 9.38 0.43
N MET A 231 11.87 10.72 0.29
CA MET A 231 12.62 11.41 -0.76
C MET A 231 14.13 11.16 -0.64
N ASP A 232 14.69 11.22 0.55
CA ASP A 232 16.12 11.01 0.79
C ASP A 232 16.51 9.54 0.61
N LEU A 233 15.69 8.62 1.11
CA LEU A 233 15.95 7.18 1.05
C LEU A 233 15.91 6.65 -0.39
N ILE A 234 14.95 7.08 -1.22
CA ILE A 234 14.89 6.63 -2.61
C ILE A 234 16.12 7.11 -3.40
N ARG A 235 16.57 8.35 -3.18
CA ARG A 235 17.81 8.87 -3.77
C ARG A 235 19.03 8.08 -3.32
N LYS A 236 19.09 7.74 -2.04
CA LYS A 236 20.17 6.95 -1.46
C LYS A 236 20.23 5.54 -2.06
N ILE A 237 19.08 4.85 -2.15
CA ILE A 237 18.99 3.51 -2.74
C ILE A 237 19.35 3.55 -4.23
N PHE A 238 18.99 4.59 -4.97
CA PHE A 238 19.35 4.71 -6.39
C PHE A 238 20.86 4.87 -6.61
N LYS A 239 21.57 5.47 -5.65
CA LYS A 239 23.04 5.58 -5.66
C LYS A 239 23.74 4.31 -5.16
N ALA A 240 23.12 3.62 -4.20
CA ALA A 240 23.64 2.41 -3.58
C ALA A 240 22.53 1.34 -3.49
N PRO A 241 22.24 0.62 -4.59
CA PRO A 241 21.13 -0.33 -4.66
C PRO A 241 21.20 -1.47 -3.63
N ASP A 242 22.39 -1.81 -3.17
CA ASP A 242 22.62 -2.89 -2.21
C ASP A 242 22.60 -2.41 -0.74
N ASP A 243 22.27 -1.14 -0.48
CA ASP A 243 22.15 -0.61 0.88
C ASP A 243 20.87 -1.15 1.55
N ILE A 244 20.99 -2.30 2.21
CA ILE A 244 19.90 -2.96 2.93
C ILE A 244 19.33 -2.09 4.04
N GLN A 245 20.15 -1.24 4.70
CA GLN A 245 19.66 -0.34 5.74
C GLN A 245 18.77 0.78 5.17
N ALA A 246 19.14 1.32 4.00
CA ALA A 246 18.27 2.28 3.32
C ALA A 246 16.97 1.64 2.85
N ARG A 247 17.02 0.39 2.33
CA ARG A 247 15.80 -0.37 1.96
C ARG A 247 14.93 -0.66 3.18
N ALA A 248 15.52 -1.08 4.30
CA ALA A 248 14.84 -1.29 5.57
C ALA A 248 14.12 -0.02 6.04
N SER A 249 14.81 1.12 6.00
CA SER A 249 14.25 2.41 6.39
C SER A 249 13.11 2.84 5.45
N LEU A 250 13.24 2.63 4.13
CA LEU A 250 12.18 2.93 3.17
C LEU A 250 10.95 2.04 3.38
N GLN A 251 11.15 0.74 3.64
CA GLN A 251 10.08 -0.20 3.92
C GLN A 251 9.31 0.24 5.18
N TRP A 252 10.03 0.58 6.25
CA TRP A 252 9.41 1.07 7.48
C TRP A 252 8.67 2.41 7.27
N ALA A 253 9.29 3.38 6.60
CA ALA A 253 8.67 4.66 6.31
C ALA A 253 7.37 4.48 5.50
N SER A 254 7.39 3.64 4.45
CA SER A 254 6.20 3.37 3.64
C SER A 254 5.07 2.72 4.44
N THR A 255 5.39 1.78 5.33
CA THR A 255 4.40 1.15 6.22
C THR A 255 3.67 2.17 7.11
N LEU A 256 4.38 3.21 7.58
CA LEU A 256 3.78 4.24 8.42
C LEU A 256 2.87 5.21 7.66
N THR A 257 2.95 5.27 6.33
CA THR A 257 2.18 6.27 5.55
C THR A 257 0.67 6.01 5.56
N TRP A 258 0.21 4.74 5.68
CA TRP A 258 -1.22 4.41 5.63
C TRP A 258 -1.60 3.21 6.52
N ASN A 259 -1.08 3.16 7.75
CA ASN A 259 -1.37 2.08 8.70
C ASN A 259 -2.37 2.46 9.81
N GLY A 260 -2.98 3.63 9.73
CA GLY A 260 -3.95 4.16 10.68
C GLY A 260 -3.36 5.10 11.72
N TYR A 261 -2.05 5.02 12.04
CA TYR A 261 -1.45 5.88 13.08
C TYR A 261 -1.47 7.36 12.70
N LEU A 262 -1.10 7.69 11.48
CA LEU A 262 -1.03 9.08 11.02
C LEU A 262 -2.37 9.61 10.49
N GLN A 263 -3.34 8.74 10.26
CA GLN A 263 -4.71 9.09 9.91
C GLN A 263 -5.58 9.31 11.17
N ALA A 264 -5.10 8.91 12.35
CA ALA A 264 -5.84 9.02 13.61
C ALA A 264 -6.20 10.48 13.91
N GLY A 265 -7.50 10.74 14.08
CA GLY A 265 -8.03 12.08 14.35
C GLY A 265 -8.05 13.03 13.15
N LEU A 266 -7.84 12.51 11.91
CA LEU A 266 -7.96 13.26 10.67
C LEU A 266 -9.19 12.81 9.87
N ALA A 267 -9.86 13.76 9.21
CA ALA A 267 -10.66 13.47 8.02
C ALA A 267 -9.70 13.54 6.83
N ALA A 268 -9.23 12.41 6.35
CA ALA A 268 -8.21 12.35 5.31
C ALA A 268 -8.78 11.75 4.00
N PRO A 269 -9.57 12.51 3.23
CA PRO A 269 -10.07 12.04 1.94
C PRO A 269 -8.94 11.90 0.93
N THR A 270 -9.04 10.88 0.06
CA THR A 270 -8.03 10.54 -0.93
C THR A 270 -8.54 10.67 -2.37
N PRO A 271 -8.89 11.88 -2.84
CA PRO A 271 -9.48 12.09 -4.17
C PRO A 271 -8.53 11.69 -5.30
N CYS A 272 -7.21 11.91 -5.16
CA CYS A 272 -6.23 11.50 -6.18
C CYS A 272 -6.20 9.98 -6.33
N HIS A 273 -6.26 9.23 -5.22
CA HIS A 273 -6.37 7.77 -5.25
C HIS A 273 -7.64 7.32 -5.96
N GLN A 274 -8.78 7.97 -5.68
CA GLN A 274 -10.05 7.60 -6.29
C GLN A 274 -10.08 7.83 -7.80
N ILE A 275 -9.48 8.92 -8.28
CA ILE A 275 -9.31 9.17 -9.71
C ILE A 275 -8.29 8.19 -10.31
N GLY A 276 -7.18 7.92 -9.60
CA GLY A 276 -6.15 6.97 -10.00
C GLY A 276 -6.68 5.55 -10.15
N HIS A 277 -7.61 5.12 -9.31
CA HIS A 277 -8.28 3.82 -9.44
C HIS A 277 -9.02 3.68 -10.77
N VAL A 278 -9.69 4.75 -11.24
CA VAL A 278 -10.37 4.73 -12.54
C VAL A 278 -9.37 4.55 -13.68
N LEU A 279 -8.25 5.27 -13.65
CA LEU A 279 -7.20 5.12 -14.67
C LEU A 279 -6.56 3.72 -14.64
N SER A 280 -6.28 3.18 -13.44
CA SER A 280 -5.78 1.82 -13.30
C SER A 280 -6.77 0.78 -13.85
N ALA A 281 -8.07 0.94 -13.58
CA ALA A 281 -9.09 0.01 -14.04
C ALA A 281 -9.27 -0.01 -15.56
N LEU A 282 -9.18 1.16 -16.20
CA LEU A 282 -9.41 1.32 -17.65
C LEU A 282 -8.18 1.02 -18.49
N TYR A 283 -6.98 1.34 -17.98
CA TYR A 283 -5.75 1.34 -18.77
C TYR A 283 -4.66 0.42 -18.22
N ASP A 284 -4.92 -0.28 -17.13
CA ASP A 284 -3.99 -1.19 -16.41
C ASP A 284 -2.65 -0.53 -16.02
N ILE A 285 -2.67 0.77 -15.74
CA ILE A 285 -1.50 1.56 -15.33
C ILE A 285 -1.15 1.26 -13.86
N ASP A 286 0.17 1.18 -13.54
CA ASP A 286 0.65 1.08 -12.15
C ASP A 286 0.09 2.22 -11.30
N HIS A 287 -0.35 1.89 -10.08
CA HIS A 287 -1.06 2.84 -9.23
C HIS A 287 -0.23 4.08 -8.88
N GLY A 288 1.05 3.90 -8.52
CA GLY A 288 1.94 5.03 -8.23
C GLY A 288 2.15 5.96 -9.43
N VAL A 289 2.10 5.42 -10.65
CA VAL A 289 2.16 6.23 -11.89
C VAL A 289 0.88 7.03 -12.07
N THR A 290 -0.30 6.46 -11.84
CA THR A 290 -1.55 7.23 -11.94
C THR A 290 -1.57 8.40 -10.96
N LEU A 291 -1.05 8.20 -9.76
CA LEU A 291 -0.95 9.25 -8.74
C LEU A 291 0.05 10.34 -9.16
N ALA A 292 1.21 9.97 -9.72
CA ALA A 292 2.19 10.91 -10.23
C ALA A 292 1.59 11.86 -11.28
N VAL A 293 0.74 11.35 -12.15
CA VAL A 293 0.07 12.12 -13.21
C VAL A 293 -1.05 13.01 -12.65
N ILE A 294 -1.85 12.52 -11.71
CA ILE A 294 -3.05 13.21 -11.21
C ILE A 294 -2.70 14.29 -10.19
N MET A 295 -1.82 13.99 -9.23
CA MET A 295 -1.55 14.88 -8.09
C MET A 295 -1.16 16.30 -8.50
N PRO A 296 -0.26 16.57 -9.48
CA PRO A 296 0.11 17.93 -9.80
C PRO A 296 -1.06 18.81 -10.25
N ALA A 297 -1.92 18.27 -11.11
CA ALA A 297 -3.08 19.00 -11.61
C ALA A 297 -4.13 19.21 -10.50
N PHE A 298 -4.42 18.16 -9.73
CA PHE A 298 -5.36 18.22 -8.62
C PHE A 298 -4.88 19.16 -7.52
N PHE A 299 -3.61 19.14 -7.18
CA PHE A 299 -3.04 20.01 -6.15
C PHE A 299 -3.02 21.48 -6.58
N ARG A 300 -2.70 21.79 -7.86
CA ARG A 300 -2.84 23.17 -8.36
C ARG A 300 -4.28 23.66 -8.26
N TYR A 301 -5.23 22.86 -8.74
CA TYR A 301 -6.64 23.19 -8.60
C TYR A 301 -7.01 23.47 -7.15
N THR A 302 -6.60 22.60 -6.24
CA THR A 302 -6.93 22.72 -4.80
C THR A 302 -6.26 23.94 -4.17
N ALA A 303 -5.00 24.24 -4.47
CA ALA A 303 -4.28 25.39 -3.95
C ALA A 303 -4.93 26.71 -4.34
N HIS A 304 -5.53 26.77 -5.53
CA HIS A 304 -6.18 27.96 -6.06
C HIS A 304 -7.66 28.10 -5.65
N LEU A 305 -8.22 27.22 -4.82
CA LEU A 305 -9.61 27.31 -4.36
C LEU A 305 -9.84 28.49 -3.41
N ASN A 306 -8.90 28.75 -2.51
CA ASN A 306 -8.95 29.83 -1.53
C ASN A 306 -7.60 30.04 -0.83
N ASP A 307 -7.48 31.14 -0.09
CA ASP A 307 -6.24 31.52 0.62
C ASP A 307 -5.81 30.48 1.68
N GLU A 308 -6.75 29.84 2.35
CA GLU A 308 -6.46 28.79 3.35
C GLU A 308 -5.76 27.59 2.72
N ARG A 309 -6.22 27.15 1.54
CA ARG A 309 -5.58 26.07 0.79
C ARG A 309 -4.21 26.49 0.27
N ALA A 310 -4.08 27.70 -0.30
CA ALA A 310 -2.79 28.24 -0.72
C ALA A 310 -1.78 28.24 0.45
N ALA A 311 -2.19 28.74 1.62
CA ALA A 311 -1.35 28.77 2.81
C ALA A 311 -0.90 27.37 3.26
N ARG A 312 -1.76 26.35 3.13
CA ARG A 312 -1.44 24.97 3.49
C ARG A 312 -0.34 24.39 2.58
N PHE A 313 -0.42 24.62 1.28
CA PHE A 313 0.64 24.24 0.33
C PHE A 313 1.94 25.04 0.53
N ALA A 314 1.82 26.33 0.83
CA ALA A 314 2.98 27.19 1.13
C ALA A 314 3.71 26.71 2.39
N GLU A 315 2.97 26.31 3.45
CA GLU A 315 3.56 25.72 4.66
C GLU A 315 4.30 24.42 4.33
N LEU A 316 3.72 23.53 3.53
CA LEU A 316 4.39 22.32 3.07
C LEU A 316 5.69 22.65 2.31
N GLY A 317 5.64 23.62 1.40
CA GLY A 317 6.79 24.06 0.62
C GLY A 317 7.92 24.62 1.51
N TYR A 318 7.58 25.40 2.50
CA TYR A 318 8.53 25.87 3.51
C TYR A 318 9.17 24.71 4.30
N ARG A 319 8.35 23.76 4.75
CA ARG A 319 8.80 22.66 5.61
C ARG A 319 9.66 21.65 4.87
N ILE A 320 9.25 21.25 3.68
CA ILE A 320 9.89 20.15 2.92
C ILE A 320 11.01 20.68 2.02
N PHE A 321 10.74 21.76 1.28
CA PHE A 321 11.65 22.28 0.26
C PHE A 321 12.43 23.53 0.68
N ARG A 322 12.21 24.04 1.91
CA ARG A 322 12.84 25.25 2.44
C ARG A 322 12.53 26.49 1.59
N LEU A 323 11.34 26.54 1.00
CA LEU A 323 10.93 27.69 0.21
C LEU A 323 10.76 28.92 1.11
N ASP A 324 11.29 30.05 0.68
CA ASP A 324 11.11 31.32 1.35
C ASP A 324 9.67 31.82 1.18
N ARG A 325 9.08 32.29 2.26
CA ARG A 325 7.72 32.89 2.29
C ARG A 325 7.74 34.39 2.52
N GLU A 326 8.88 34.97 2.88
CA GLU A 326 8.98 36.38 3.22
C GLU A 326 8.67 37.27 2.01
N GLY A 327 7.69 38.17 2.14
CA GLY A 327 7.26 39.07 1.09
C GLY A 327 6.55 38.41 -0.12
N ARG A 328 6.26 37.13 -0.05
CA ARG A 328 5.61 36.37 -1.14
C ARG A 328 4.14 36.08 -0.81
N LYS A 329 3.31 35.97 -1.83
CA LYS A 329 1.95 35.45 -1.67
C LYS A 329 2.00 33.95 -1.46
N ASP A 330 1.15 33.40 -0.58
CA ASP A 330 1.09 31.96 -0.33
C ASP A 330 0.81 31.16 -1.59
N ILE A 331 0.02 31.67 -2.53
CA ILE A 331 -0.25 30.97 -3.79
C ILE A 331 1.01 30.82 -4.66
N ASP A 332 1.90 31.80 -4.68
CA ASP A 332 3.15 31.72 -5.47
C ASP A 332 4.10 30.66 -4.85
N VAL A 333 4.11 30.57 -3.53
CA VAL A 333 4.90 29.55 -2.82
C VAL A 333 4.27 28.17 -2.97
N ALA A 334 2.94 28.07 -2.98
CA ALA A 334 2.19 26.84 -3.21
C ALA A 334 2.48 26.25 -4.61
N ASP A 335 2.45 27.09 -5.65
CA ASP A 335 2.77 26.67 -7.01
C ASP A 335 4.22 26.19 -7.12
N GLU A 336 5.17 26.90 -6.51
CA GLU A 336 6.56 26.45 -6.46
C GLU A 336 6.72 25.13 -5.69
N CYS A 337 5.98 24.91 -4.60
CA CYS A 337 5.97 23.67 -3.86
C CYS A 337 5.54 22.48 -4.75
N ILE A 338 4.47 22.67 -5.53
CA ILE A 338 3.98 21.66 -6.48
C ILE A 338 5.01 21.41 -7.58
N ASP A 339 5.68 22.46 -8.10
CA ASP A 339 6.74 22.31 -9.08
C ASP A 339 7.94 21.54 -8.55
N LYS A 340 8.34 21.75 -7.30
CA LYS A 340 9.39 20.97 -6.63
C LYS A 340 9.01 19.49 -6.48
N PHE A 341 7.74 19.20 -6.15
CA PHE A 341 7.25 17.83 -6.12
C PHE A 341 7.30 17.18 -7.50
N VAL A 342 6.82 17.86 -8.56
CA VAL A 342 6.89 17.38 -9.94
C VAL A 342 8.35 17.14 -10.36
N ALA A 343 9.26 18.05 -10.01
CA ALA A 343 10.67 17.87 -10.30
C ALA A 343 11.26 16.62 -9.62
N PHE A 344 10.88 16.36 -8.36
CA PHE A 344 11.28 15.15 -7.65
C PHE A 344 10.73 13.87 -8.32
N VAL A 345 9.46 13.86 -8.69
CA VAL A 345 8.83 12.70 -9.35
C VAL A 345 9.56 12.35 -10.65
N LYS A 346 9.90 13.38 -11.45
CA LYS A 346 10.72 13.23 -12.67
C LYS A 346 12.15 12.77 -12.37
N GLU A 347 12.78 13.32 -11.32
CA GLU A 347 14.13 12.92 -10.87
C GLU A 347 14.22 11.41 -10.60
N VAL A 348 13.20 10.84 -9.97
CA VAL A 348 13.18 9.41 -9.67
C VAL A 348 12.67 8.53 -10.82
N GLY A 349 12.34 9.13 -11.97
CA GLY A 349 12.00 8.43 -13.21
C GLY A 349 10.55 7.97 -13.31
N VAL A 350 9.65 8.60 -12.57
CA VAL A 350 8.19 8.43 -12.74
C VAL A 350 7.68 9.57 -13.62
N PRO A 351 6.81 9.32 -14.64
CA PRO A 351 6.35 10.34 -15.60
C PRO A 351 5.49 11.45 -14.98
#